data_5520b82f8880b74d478f9583e18f78e3
#
_entry.id   5520b82f8880b74d478f9583e18f78e3
#
_cell.length_a   1.000
_cell.length_b   1.000
_cell.length_c   1.000
_cell.angle_alpha   90.00
_cell.angle_beta   90.00
_cell.angle_gamma   90.00
#
_symmetry.space_group_name_H-M   'P 1'
#
loop_
_entity.id
_entity.type
_entity.pdbx_description
1 polymer ?
#
loop_
_entity_poly.entity_id
_entity_poly.type
_entity_poly.pdbx_seq_one_letter_code
_entity_poly.pdbx_strand_id
1 'polypeptide(L)'
;AFPVGKVEFMEMHPMSFSEFLKAEGASNYDAYLGGLDQIEAVPDFFHVRLVEHLRRYFACGGMPEALGRWIETGDIAQVDKVLSDLLDSYERDFAKHGGRAQFAKLSQIWNSISTQLARENKKFVWGAVREGARAREYEDALEWLADAGLITSVRLNTGGGIPLSAYDDLKAFKVYCLDVGLLRRMARLDASAFAISDAIFSEFKGSFAENYVLQALLPQLDAAPRYWTNE
;
A
#
# COMPACT_ATOMS: atom_id res chain seq x y z
N ALA A 1 -33.24 -7.74 4.49
CA ALA A 1 -32.76 -7.38 5.82
C ALA A 1 -31.40 -8.02 6.04
N PHE A 2 -30.41 -7.25 6.45
CA PHE A 2 -29.08 -7.77 6.78
C PHE A 2 -29.19 -8.66 8.03
N PRO A 3 -28.62 -9.89 8.05
CA PRO A 3 -28.78 -10.82 9.16
C PRO A 3 -27.85 -10.43 10.32
N VAL A 4 -28.27 -9.48 11.13
CA VAL A 4 -27.53 -8.99 12.30
C VAL A 4 -27.15 -10.15 13.23
N GLY A 5 -25.88 -10.28 13.59
CA GLY A 5 -25.36 -11.31 14.49
C GLY A 5 -25.20 -12.72 13.89
N LYS A 6 -25.41 -12.88 12.57
CA LYS A 6 -25.24 -14.17 11.87
C LYS A 6 -24.24 -14.11 10.71
N VAL A 7 -23.47 -13.03 10.61
CA VAL A 7 -22.45 -12.82 9.57
C VAL A 7 -21.17 -12.43 10.27
N GLU A 8 -20.11 -13.11 9.92
CA GLU A 8 -18.74 -12.76 10.28
C GLU A 8 -18.10 -12.10 9.06
N PHE A 9 -17.44 -10.96 9.27
CA PHE A 9 -16.71 -10.28 8.21
C PHE A 9 -15.27 -10.74 8.25
N MET A 10 -14.74 -11.10 7.09
CA MET A 10 -13.34 -11.44 6.89
C MET A 10 -12.74 -10.46 5.91
N GLU A 11 -11.72 -9.73 6.33
CA GLU A 11 -10.97 -8.84 5.47
C GLU A 11 -9.86 -9.61 4.75
N MET A 12 -9.76 -9.42 3.44
CA MET A 12 -8.66 -9.98 2.64
C MET A 12 -7.65 -8.87 2.34
N HIS A 13 -6.40 -9.15 2.67
CA HIS A 13 -5.27 -8.28 2.38
C HIS A 13 -4.43 -8.84 1.22
N PRO A 14 -3.60 -8.01 0.56
CA PRO A 14 -2.57 -8.52 -0.34
C PRO A 14 -1.67 -9.53 0.37
N MET A 15 -1.11 -10.47 -0.37
CA MET A 15 -0.19 -11.46 0.19
C MET A 15 0.99 -10.78 0.88
N SER A 16 1.30 -11.24 2.07
CA SER A 16 2.42 -10.76 2.89
C SER A 16 3.77 -11.16 2.29
N PHE A 17 4.85 -10.55 2.77
CA PHE A 17 6.21 -10.96 2.37
C PHE A 17 6.53 -12.41 2.77
N SER A 18 5.99 -12.89 3.90
CA SER A 18 6.07 -14.29 4.32
C SER A 18 5.43 -15.23 3.30
N GLU A 19 4.21 -14.92 2.85
CA GLU A 19 3.52 -15.72 1.82
C GLU A 19 4.24 -15.66 0.47
N PHE A 20 4.79 -14.50 0.11
CA PHE A 20 5.64 -14.33 -1.07
C PHE A 20 6.88 -15.24 -1.02
N LEU A 21 7.61 -15.25 0.09
CA LEU A 21 8.77 -16.12 0.28
C LEU A 21 8.41 -17.61 0.11
N LYS A 22 7.28 -18.03 0.67
CA LYS A 22 6.77 -19.40 0.52
C LYS A 22 6.44 -19.72 -0.94
N ALA A 23 5.79 -18.81 -1.63
CA ALA A 23 5.42 -18.97 -3.03
C ALA A 23 6.66 -19.03 -3.97
N GLU A 24 7.73 -18.26 -3.66
CA GLU A 24 9.01 -18.34 -4.37
C GLU A 24 9.85 -19.58 -4.03
N GLY A 25 9.38 -20.47 -3.15
CA GLY A 25 10.16 -21.61 -2.69
C GLY A 25 11.27 -21.28 -1.70
N ALA A 26 11.22 -20.07 -1.11
CA ALA A 26 12.19 -19.53 -0.18
C ALA A 26 11.76 -19.67 1.31
N SER A 27 11.04 -20.76 1.63
CA SER A 27 10.47 -21.01 2.97
C SER A 27 11.51 -21.06 4.10
N ASN A 28 12.76 -21.35 3.80
CA ASN A 28 13.86 -21.30 4.78
C ASN A 28 14.12 -19.87 5.30
N TYR A 29 13.97 -18.85 4.46
CA TYR A 29 14.09 -17.44 4.87
C TYR A 29 12.88 -16.99 5.68
N ASP A 30 11.68 -17.47 5.33
CA ASP A 30 10.48 -17.23 6.10
C ASP A 30 10.58 -17.86 7.50
N ALA A 31 11.02 -19.12 7.58
CA ALA A 31 11.24 -19.81 8.85
C ALA A 31 12.31 -19.11 9.72
N TYR A 32 13.37 -18.58 9.09
CA TYR A 32 14.38 -17.79 9.80
C TYR A 32 13.78 -16.53 10.42
N LEU A 33 13.03 -15.73 9.63
CA LEU A 33 12.39 -14.52 10.13
C LEU A 33 11.35 -14.81 11.22
N GLY A 34 10.56 -15.87 11.06
CA GLY A 34 9.56 -16.30 12.05
C GLY A 34 10.16 -16.86 13.34
N GLY A 35 11.43 -17.24 13.32
CA GLY A 35 12.17 -17.74 14.50
C GLY A 35 12.92 -16.66 15.28
N LEU A 36 12.84 -15.39 14.86
CA LEU A 36 13.47 -14.29 15.58
C LEU A 36 12.61 -13.87 16.79
N ASP A 37 13.07 -14.21 17.99
CA ASP A 37 12.39 -13.83 19.24
C ASP A 37 12.64 -12.37 19.66
N GLN A 38 13.67 -11.76 19.12
CA GLN A 38 14.09 -10.39 19.43
C GLN A 38 14.55 -9.66 18.16
N ILE A 39 14.53 -8.33 18.21
CA ILE A 39 15.11 -7.51 17.14
C ILE A 39 16.63 -7.59 17.26
N GLU A 40 17.23 -8.35 16.36
CA GLU A 40 18.68 -8.54 16.26
C GLU A 40 19.19 -8.31 14.83
N ALA A 41 20.49 -8.12 14.70
CA ALA A 41 21.11 -7.95 13.40
C ALA A 41 21.04 -9.28 12.62
N VAL A 42 20.43 -9.22 11.43
CA VAL A 42 20.38 -10.36 10.52
C VAL A 42 21.79 -10.63 9.96
N PRO A 43 22.33 -11.86 10.02
CA PRO A 43 23.63 -12.19 9.44
C PRO A 43 23.68 -11.83 7.95
N ASP A 44 24.82 -11.31 7.48
CA ASP A 44 24.98 -10.76 6.11
C ASP A 44 24.50 -11.71 5.01
N PHE A 45 24.76 -13.01 5.16
CA PHE A 45 24.30 -14.01 4.20
C PHE A 45 22.76 -14.04 4.05
N PHE A 46 22.03 -14.02 5.16
CA PHE A 46 20.57 -13.96 5.13
C PHE A 46 20.08 -12.59 4.69
N HIS A 47 20.71 -11.52 5.20
CA HIS A 47 20.35 -10.15 4.88
C HIS A 47 20.37 -9.88 3.38
N VAL A 48 21.47 -10.19 2.70
CA VAL A 48 21.59 -10.00 1.25
C VAL A 48 20.48 -10.70 0.48
N ARG A 49 20.21 -11.96 0.82
CA ARG A 49 19.16 -12.75 0.14
C ARG A 49 17.75 -12.24 0.44
N LEU A 50 17.46 -11.91 1.69
CA LEU A 50 16.19 -11.32 2.07
C LEU A 50 15.93 -9.99 1.37
N VAL A 51 16.94 -9.14 1.22
CA VAL A 51 16.84 -7.88 0.46
C VAL A 51 16.55 -8.15 -1.01
N GLU A 52 17.17 -9.17 -1.64
CA GLU A 52 16.86 -9.57 -3.02
C GLU A 52 15.40 -10.01 -3.16
N HIS A 53 14.88 -10.82 -2.25
CA HIS A 53 13.47 -11.22 -2.23
C HIS A 53 12.55 -10.01 -2.00
N LEU A 54 12.90 -9.12 -1.07
CA LEU A 54 12.11 -7.91 -0.78
C LEU A 54 12.04 -6.97 -1.99
N ARG A 55 13.13 -6.82 -2.74
CA ARG A 55 13.15 -6.05 -3.99
C ARG A 55 12.19 -6.66 -5.02
N ARG A 56 12.17 -7.99 -5.15
CA ARG A 56 11.20 -8.68 -6.03
C ARG A 56 9.77 -8.49 -5.56
N TYR A 57 9.54 -8.59 -4.25
CA TYR A 57 8.24 -8.31 -3.67
C TYR A 57 7.78 -6.86 -3.97
N PHE A 58 8.65 -5.88 -3.87
CA PHE A 58 8.31 -4.50 -4.24
C PHE A 58 8.01 -4.35 -5.74
N ALA A 59 8.63 -5.15 -6.58
CA ALA A 59 8.34 -5.16 -8.00
C ALA A 59 7.00 -5.83 -8.33
N CYS A 60 6.70 -6.97 -7.72
CA CYS A 60 5.48 -7.75 -8.00
C CYS A 60 4.28 -7.32 -7.16
N GLY A 61 4.50 -6.86 -5.93
CA GLY A 61 3.46 -6.66 -4.93
C GLY A 61 2.93 -7.97 -4.34
N GLY A 62 1.90 -7.84 -3.51
CA GLY A 62 1.18 -8.95 -2.89
C GLY A 62 -0.13 -9.31 -3.60
N MET A 63 -0.44 -8.78 -4.78
CA MET A 63 -1.64 -9.15 -5.53
C MET A 63 -1.50 -10.59 -6.04
N PRO A 64 -2.43 -11.52 -5.69
CA PRO A 64 -2.26 -12.96 -5.96
C PRO A 64 -2.01 -13.30 -7.42
N GLU A 65 -2.72 -12.65 -8.35
CA GLU A 65 -2.57 -12.90 -9.79
C GLU A 65 -1.21 -12.43 -10.30
N ALA A 66 -0.71 -11.27 -9.81
CA ALA A 66 0.59 -10.73 -10.17
C ALA A 66 1.72 -11.65 -9.67
N LEU A 67 1.61 -12.11 -8.42
CA LEU A 67 2.57 -13.07 -7.85
C LEU A 67 2.51 -14.42 -8.58
N GLY A 68 1.33 -14.96 -8.85
CA GLY A 68 1.17 -16.19 -9.63
C GLY A 68 1.86 -16.09 -10.98
N ARG A 69 1.69 -14.96 -11.68
CA ARG A 69 2.35 -14.72 -12.96
C ARG A 69 3.87 -14.65 -12.84
N TRP A 70 4.38 -14.02 -11.77
CA TRP A 70 5.81 -14.03 -11.48
C TRP A 70 6.37 -15.44 -11.27
N ILE A 71 5.71 -16.25 -10.44
CA ILE A 71 6.15 -17.63 -10.15
C ILE A 71 6.12 -18.51 -11.42
N GLU A 72 5.12 -18.35 -12.27
CA GLU A 72 4.99 -19.13 -13.50
C GLU A 72 6.05 -18.77 -14.55
N THR A 73 6.40 -17.50 -14.68
CA THR A 73 7.14 -17.01 -15.84
C THR A 73 8.51 -16.41 -15.53
N GLY A 74 8.71 -15.89 -14.33
CA GLY A 74 9.89 -15.08 -13.98
C GLY A 74 10.00 -13.78 -14.80
N ASP A 75 8.93 -13.39 -15.52
CA ASP A 75 8.91 -12.26 -16.43
C ASP A 75 8.13 -11.08 -15.82
N ILE A 76 8.87 -10.04 -15.47
CA ILE A 76 8.30 -8.85 -14.87
C ILE A 76 7.38 -8.07 -15.82
N ALA A 77 7.56 -8.17 -17.12
CA ALA A 77 6.69 -7.51 -18.10
C ALA A 77 5.28 -8.13 -18.06
N GLN A 78 5.16 -9.42 -17.78
CA GLN A 78 3.86 -10.07 -17.60
C GLN A 78 3.21 -9.69 -16.28
N VAL A 79 4.00 -9.53 -15.21
CA VAL A 79 3.51 -8.97 -13.93
C VAL A 79 2.99 -7.54 -14.13
N ASP A 80 3.75 -6.70 -14.84
CA ASP A 80 3.34 -5.33 -15.16
C ASP A 80 2.04 -5.26 -15.93
N LYS A 81 1.80 -6.22 -16.82
CA LYS A 81 0.52 -6.34 -17.52
C LYS A 81 -0.62 -6.63 -16.55
N VAL A 82 -0.47 -7.61 -15.67
CA VAL A 82 -1.49 -7.96 -14.66
C VAL A 82 -1.79 -6.74 -13.77
N LEU A 83 -0.76 -6.08 -13.24
CA LEU A 83 -0.95 -4.90 -12.40
C LEU A 83 -1.64 -3.76 -13.15
N SER A 84 -1.34 -3.57 -14.44
CA SER A 84 -2.01 -2.57 -15.27
C SER A 84 -3.48 -2.92 -15.51
N ASP A 85 -3.77 -4.17 -15.83
CA ASP A 85 -5.13 -4.66 -16.04
C ASP A 85 -5.99 -4.53 -14.75
N LEU A 86 -5.38 -4.72 -13.57
CA LEU A 86 -6.03 -4.47 -12.28
C LEU A 86 -6.33 -2.98 -12.07
N LEU A 87 -5.37 -2.10 -12.32
CA LEU A 87 -5.56 -0.65 -12.20
C LEU A 87 -6.67 -0.16 -13.14
N ASP A 88 -6.64 -0.60 -14.40
CA ASP A 88 -7.67 -0.28 -15.39
C ASP A 88 -9.05 -0.82 -14.97
N SER A 89 -9.09 -1.98 -14.32
CA SER A 89 -10.33 -2.58 -13.83
C SER A 89 -10.93 -1.78 -12.68
N TYR A 90 -10.11 -1.31 -11.74
CA TYR A 90 -10.55 -0.42 -10.66
C TYR A 90 -11.10 0.90 -11.21
N GLU A 91 -10.39 1.52 -12.17
CA GLU A 91 -10.88 2.77 -12.78
C GLU A 91 -12.21 2.57 -13.54
N ARG A 92 -12.40 1.45 -14.21
CA ARG A 92 -13.68 1.13 -14.87
C ARG A 92 -14.80 0.90 -13.83
N ASP A 93 -14.45 0.34 -12.68
CA ASP A 93 -15.42 0.12 -11.61
C ASP A 93 -15.89 1.44 -10.97
N PHE A 94 -15.00 2.43 -10.85
CA PHE A 94 -15.39 3.78 -10.43
C PHE A 94 -16.51 4.37 -11.29
N ALA A 95 -16.54 4.06 -12.59
CA ALA A 95 -17.56 4.56 -13.49
C ALA A 95 -18.97 3.99 -13.21
N LYS A 96 -19.07 2.85 -12.52
CA LYS A 96 -20.36 2.23 -12.15
C LYS A 96 -20.98 2.88 -10.91
N HIS A 97 -20.16 3.55 -10.09
CA HIS A 97 -20.55 4.08 -8.80
C HIS A 97 -20.67 5.60 -8.79
N GLY A 98 -21.86 6.16 -8.99
CA GLY A 98 -22.13 7.55 -8.67
C GLY A 98 -22.14 8.57 -9.83
N GLY A 99 -22.16 8.12 -11.06
CA GLY A 99 -22.26 9.02 -12.22
C GLY A 99 -20.97 9.79 -12.54
N ARG A 100 -21.00 10.62 -13.60
CA ARG A 100 -19.81 11.25 -14.19
C ARG A 100 -19.02 12.15 -13.23
N ALA A 101 -19.71 12.85 -12.33
CA ALA A 101 -19.07 13.78 -11.40
C ALA A 101 -18.29 13.04 -10.30
N GLN A 102 -18.87 11.97 -9.73
CA GLN A 102 -18.23 11.15 -8.71
C GLN A 102 -17.05 10.36 -9.31
N PHE A 103 -17.22 9.77 -10.49
CA PHE A 103 -16.14 9.14 -11.24
C PHE A 103 -14.92 10.05 -11.38
N ALA A 104 -15.12 11.29 -11.79
CA ALA A 104 -14.01 12.23 -11.97
C ALA A 104 -13.25 12.48 -10.66
N LYS A 105 -13.95 12.58 -9.52
CA LYS A 105 -13.32 12.78 -8.20
C LYS A 105 -12.53 11.56 -7.75
N LEU A 106 -13.11 10.36 -7.88
CA LEU A 106 -12.45 9.09 -7.57
C LEU A 106 -11.16 8.93 -8.37
N SER A 107 -11.23 9.12 -9.69
CA SER A 107 -10.06 9.03 -10.56
C SER A 107 -8.99 10.08 -10.23
N GLN A 108 -9.39 11.31 -9.90
CA GLN A 108 -8.45 12.37 -9.52
C GLN A 108 -7.71 12.04 -8.22
N ILE A 109 -8.40 11.56 -7.18
CA ILE A 109 -7.76 11.14 -5.93
C ILE A 109 -6.84 9.95 -6.22
N TRP A 110 -7.36 8.89 -6.85
CA TRP A 110 -6.63 7.68 -7.18
C TRP A 110 -5.31 7.99 -7.89
N ASN A 111 -5.36 8.74 -8.96
CA ASN A 111 -4.17 9.11 -9.74
C ASN A 111 -3.21 10.06 -9.00
N SER A 112 -3.64 10.74 -7.93
CA SER A 112 -2.77 11.61 -7.14
C SER A 112 -1.93 10.85 -6.10
N ILE A 113 -2.31 9.62 -5.72
CA ILE A 113 -1.72 8.89 -4.58
C ILE A 113 -0.21 8.70 -4.75
N SER A 114 0.22 8.17 -5.88
CA SER A 114 1.65 7.95 -6.15
C SER A 114 2.46 9.23 -6.10
N THR A 115 1.93 10.33 -6.63
CA THR A 115 2.58 11.65 -6.61
C THR A 115 2.65 12.22 -5.19
N GLN A 116 1.61 12.05 -4.39
CA GLN A 116 1.58 12.55 -3.01
C GLN A 116 2.57 11.80 -2.12
N LEU A 117 2.64 10.47 -2.28
CA LEU A 117 3.62 9.65 -1.58
C LEU A 117 5.05 10.00 -2.01
N ALA A 118 5.30 10.16 -3.31
CA ALA A 118 6.63 10.52 -3.84
C ALA A 118 7.18 11.85 -3.32
N ARG A 119 6.31 12.79 -2.96
CA ARG A 119 6.71 14.11 -2.43
C ARG A 119 7.06 14.08 -0.93
N GLU A 120 6.98 12.93 -0.28
CA GLU A 120 7.22 12.77 1.15
C GLU A 120 6.46 13.79 2.02
N ASN A 121 5.25 14.15 1.58
CA ASN A 121 4.42 15.09 2.30
C ASN A 121 4.09 14.57 3.70
N LYS A 122 4.23 15.41 4.71
CA LYS A 122 3.86 15.07 6.10
C LYS A 122 2.37 14.74 6.24
N LYS A 123 1.54 15.16 5.29
CA LYS A 123 0.09 14.90 5.23
C LYS A 123 -0.43 14.95 3.81
N PHE A 124 -1.63 14.40 3.59
CA PHE A 124 -2.37 14.49 2.33
C PHE A 124 -2.66 15.95 1.95
N VAL A 125 -2.37 16.31 0.70
CA VAL A 125 -2.50 17.67 0.19
C VAL A 125 -3.58 17.72 -0.91
N TRP A 126 -4.72 18.31 -0.60
CA TRP A 126 -5.84 18.42 -1.55
C TRP A 126 -5.47 19.15 -2.85
N GLY A 127 -4.63 20.17 -2.76
CA GLY A 127 -4.12 20.88 -3.94
C GLY A 127 -3.26 20.01 -4.89
N ALA A 128 -2.76 18.86 -4.43
CA ALA A 128 -2.07 17.90 -5.28
C ALA A 128 -3.02 16.96 -6.04
N VAL A 129 -4.29 16.86 -5.62
CA VAL A 129 -5.34 16.16 -6.37
C VAL A 129 -5.72 16.98 -7.61
N ARG A 130 -5.97 18.27 -7.42
CA ARG A 130 -6.24 19.27 -8.45
C ARG A 130 -5.97 20.67 -7.88
N GLU A 131 -5.51 21.59 -8.70
CA GLU A 131 -5.35 22.99 -8.31
C GLU A 131 -6.67 23.56 -7.77
N GLY A 132 -6.64 24.17 -6.59
CA GLY A 132 -7.80 24.73 -5.90
C GLY A 132 -8.74 23.71 -5.25
N ALA A 133 -8.43 22.41 -5.26
CA ALA A 133 -9.25 21.38 -4.61
C ALA A 133 -9.35 21.60 -3.10
N ARG A 134 -10.55 21.37 -2.56
CA ARG A 134 -10.84 21.50 -1.12
C ARG A 134 -11.39 20.19 -0.57
N ALA A 135 -11.12 19.91 0.71
CA ALA A 135 -11.57 18.72 1.41
C ALA A 135 -13.05 18.41 1.14
N ARG A 136 -13.95 19.33 1.43
CA ARG A 136 -15.41 19.19 1.28
C ARG A 136 -15.89 18.74 -0.12
N GLU A 137 -15.03 18.85 -1.13
CA GLU A 137 -15.39 18.47 -2.51
C GLU A 137 -15.05 17.01 -2.81
N TYR A 138 -14.13 16.42 -2.03
CA TYR A 138 -13.50 15.13 -2.31
C TYR A 138 -13.58 14.12 -1.16
N GLU A 139 -14.02 14.53 0.03
CA GLU A 139 -14.08 13.65 1.21
C GLU A 139 -14.89 12.38 0.94
N ASP A 140 -16.10 12.51 0.36
CA ASP A 140 -16.94 11.36 0.01
C ASP A 140 -16.23 10.38 -0.95
N ALA A 141 -15.44 10.91 -1.89
CA ALA A 141 -14.70 10.08 -2.83
C ALA A 141 -13.48 9.41 -2.17
N LEU A 142 -12.84 10.09 -1.24
CA LEU A 142 -11.74 9.51 -0.46
C LEU A 142 -12.25 8.39 0.46
N GLU A 143 -13.37 8.62 1.16
CA GLU A 143 -14.02 7.61 2.00
C GLU A 143 -14.44 6.39 1.18
N TRP A 144 -15.03 6.61 0.01
CA TRP A 144 -15.41 5.51 -0.87
C TRP A 144 -14.20 4.64 -1.28
N LEU A 145 -13.07 5.25 -1.63
CA LEU A 145 -11.85 4.49 -1.96
C LEU A 145 -11.30 3.71 -0.77
N ALA A 146 -11.43 4.26 0.44
CA ALA A 146 -11.04 3.59 1.68
C ALA A 146 -11.97 2.42 2.00
N ASP A 147 -13.29 2.62 1.89
CA ASP A 147 -14.30 1.58 2.12
C ASP A 147 -14.20 0.44 1.09
N ALA A 148 -13.79 0.77 -0.14
CA ALA A 148 -13.48 -0.22 -1.17
C ALA A 148 -12.15 -0.97 -0.92
N GLY A 149 -11.40 -0.61 0.13
CA GLY A 149 -10.12 -1.24 0.47
C GLY A 149 -8.97 -0.89 -0.47
N LEU A 150 -9.15 0.08 -1.38
CA LEU A 150 -8.12 0.47 -2.37
C LEU A 150 -7.04 1.38 -1.79
N ILE A 151 -7.38 2.09 -0.72
CA ILE A 151 -6.47 2.97 0.02
C ILE A 151 -6.67 2.80 1.52
N THR A 152 -5.64 3.18 2.28
CA THR A 152 -5.72 3.30 3.74
C THR A 152 -5.38 4.72 4.15
N SER A 153 -6.28 5.36 4.90
CA SER A 153 -6.04 6.66 5.53
C SER A 153 -5.49 6.47 6.94
N VAL A 154 -4.32 7.04 7.22
CA VAL A 154 -3.68 7.00 8.53
C VAL A 154 -3.64 8.41 9.12
N ARG A 155 -4.26 8.61 10.27
CA ARG A 155 -4.38 9.93 10.91
C ARG A 155 -3.11 10.29 11.71
N LEU A 156 -2.81 11.58 11.77
CA LEU A 156 -1.82 12.11 12.70
C LEU A 156 -2.39 12.04 14.12
N ASN A 157 -1.63 11.46 15.02
CA ASN A 157 -1.91 11.54 16.46
C ASN A 157 -1.00 12.57 17.11
N THR A 158 -1.57 13.50 17.84
CA THR A 158 -0.86 14.62 18.50
C THR A 158 -0.57 14.41 19.97
N GLY A 159 -0.98 13.26 20.51
CA GLY A 159 -0.78 12.95 21.93
C GLY A 159 -0.74 11.45 22.22
N GLY A 160 -0.21 11.07 23.38
CA GLY A 160 -0.06 9.66 23.80
C GLY A 160 -1.10 9.18 24.83
N GLY A 161 -2.23 9.88 24.98
CA GLY A 161 -3.25 9.52 25.97
C GLY A 161 -4.20 8.42 25.49
N ILE A 162 -5.01 7.89 26.41
CA ILE A 162 -6.02 6.86 26.15
C ILE A 162 -7.41 7.47 26.29
N PRO A 163 -8.33 7.29 25.32
CA PRO A 163 -8.17 6.58 24.05
C PRO A 163 -7.35 7.39 23.03
N LEU A 164 -6.52 6.71 22.23
CA LEU A 164 -5.69 7.37 21.22
C LEU A 164 -6.50 8.24 20.26
N SER A 165 -7.72 7.81 19.91
CA SER A 165 -8.62 8.54 19.01
C SER A 165 -8.98 9.96 19.48
N ALA A 166 -8.87 10.25 20.78
CA ALA A 166 -9.12 11.58 21.33
C ALA A 166 -8.05 12.61 20.91
N TYR A 167 -6.91 12.14 20.44
CA TYR A 167 -5.77 12.96 20.05
C TYR A 167 -5.53 12.96 18.54
N ASP A 168 -6.46 12.42 17.76
CA ASP A 168 -6.37 12.41 16.30
C ASP A 168 -6.62 13.82 15.74
N ASP A 169 -5.68 14.32 14.93
CA ASP A 169 -5.91 15.50 14.09
C ASP A 169 -6.76 15.10 12.88
N LEU A 170 -8.02 15.54 12.86
CA LEU A 170 -8.96 15.24 11.77
C LEU A 170 -8.59 15.91 10.44
N LYS A 171 -7.65 16.89 10.46
CA LYS A 171 -7.21 17.62 9.27
C LYS A 171 -5.86 17.13 8.73
N ALA A 172 -5.20 16.26 9.45
CA ALA A 172 -3.89 15.74 9.06
C ALA A 172 -3.92 14.21 9.00
N PHE A 173 -3.82 13.69 7.80
CA PHE A 173 -3.74 12.25 7.52
C PHE A 173 -2.83 12.00 6.32
N LYS A 174 -2.27 10.80 6.25
CA LYS A 174 -1.57 10.27 5.07
C LYS A 174 -2.47 9.25 4.38
N VAL A 175 -2.29 9.05 3.09
CA VAL A 175 -3.03 8.05 2.29
C VAL A 175 -2.02 7.12 1.66
N TYR A 176 -2.26 5.83 1.80
CA TYR A 176 -1.42 4.76 1.27
C TYR A 176 -2.22 3.88 0.30
N CYS A 177 -1.53 3.33 -0.68
CA CYS A 177 -2.11 2.38 -1.63
C CYS A 177 -2.28 1.00 -0.98
N LEU A 178 -3.28 0.25 -1.43
CA LEU A 178 -3.53 -1.13 -1.03
C LEU A 178 -2.28 -2.02 -1.11
N ASP A 179 -1.50 -1.87 -2.17
CA ASP A 179 -0.38 -2.76 -2.47
C ASP A 179 0.82 -2.02 -3.08
N VAL A 180 2.04 -2.43 -2.71
CA VAL A 180 3.28 -1.80 -3.18
C VAL A 180 3.55 -2.01 -4.66
N GLY A 181 3.15 -3.15 -5.24
CA GLY A 181 3.26 -3.43 -6.67
C GLY A 181 2.33 -2.53 -7.48
N LEU A 182 1.08 -2.36 -7.01
CA LEU A 182 0.14 -1.41 -7.59
C LEU A 182 0.67 0.02 -7.49
N LEU A 183 1.21 0.42 -6.33
CA LEU A 183 1.81 1.75 -6.14
C LEU A 183 2.96 1.99 -7.13
N ARG A 184 3.85 1.00 -7.30
CA ARG A 184 4.93 1.04 -8.29
C ARG A 184 4.38 1.28 -9.69
N ARG A 185 3.35 0.52 -10.07
CA ARG A 185 2.76 0.62 -11.41
C ARG A 185 2.06 1.95 -11.64
N MET A 186 1.34 2.47 -10.63
CA MET A 186 0.74 3.82 -10.65
C MET A 186 1.81 4.92 -10.82
N ALA A 187 2.95 4.77 -10.16
CA ALA A 187 4.08 5.68 -10.27
C ALA A 187 4.85 5.54 -11.60
N ARG A 188 4.47 4.57 -12.46
CA ARG A 188 5.14 4.23 -13.72
C ARG A 188 6.63 3.92 -13.56
N LEU A 189 7.01 3.38 -12.41
CA LEU A 189 8.39 2.98 -12.15
C LEU A 189 8.68 1.64 -12.82
N ASP A 190 9.77 1.62 -13.58
CA ASP A 190 10.27 0.38 -14.17
C ASP A 190 10.74 -0.58 -13.06
N ALA A 191 10.33 -1.85 -13.16
CA ALA A 191 10.71 -2.84 -12.16
C ALA A 191 12.21 -3.13 -12.15
N SER A 192 12.91 -2.92 -13.28
CA SER A 192 14.38 -3.01 -13.34
C SER A 192 15.07 -1.99 -12.43
N ALA A 193 14.39 -0.89 -12.12
CA ALA A 193 14.87 0.11 -11.19
C ALA A 193 15.08 -0.45 -9.77
N PHE A 194 14.26 -1.41 -9.37
CA PHE A 194 14.38 -2.10 -8.08
C PHE A 194 15.47 -3.20 -8.09
N ALA A 195 15.78 -3.72 -9.27
CA ALA A 195 16.78 -4.79 -9.43
C ALA A 195 18.22 -4.28 -9.54
N ILE A 196 18.43 -3.10 -10.14
CA ILE A 196 19.75 -2.69 -10.67
C ILE A 196 20.40 -1.54 -9.88
N SER A 197 19.65 -0.66 -9.20
CA SER A 197 20.30 0.48 -8.56
C SER A 197 19.75 0.84 -7.18
N ASP A 198 20.70 1.02 -6.25
CA ASP A 198 20.41 1.64 -4.95
C ASP A 198 19.93 3.10 -5.10
N ALA A 199 20.16 3.75 -6.24
CA ALA A 199 19.86 5.17 -6.47
C ALA A 199 18.36 5.45 -6.62
N ILE A 200 17.61 4.68 -7.43
CA ILE A 200 16.16 4.87 -7.59
C ILE A 200 15.43 4.39 -6.33
N PHE A 201 15.94 3.34 -5.69
CA PHE A 201 15.49 2.91 -4.39
C PHE A 201 15.71 4.00 -3.33
N SER A 202 16.67 4.93 -3.52
CA SER A 202 16.92 6.02 -2.58
C SER A 202 15.93 7.18 -2.69
N GLU A 203 15.50 7.57 -3.89
CA GLU A 203 14.57 8.70 -4.08
C GLU A 203 13.12 8.38 -3.67
N PHE A 204 12.66 7.14 -3.89
CA PHE A 204 11.30 6.70 -3.50
C PHE A 204 11.29 5.80 -2.28
N LYS A 205 12.45 5.56 -1.67
CA LYS A 205 12.65 4.58 -0.59
C LYS A 205 11.73 4.82 0.60
N GLY A 206 11.56 6.06 1.02
CA GLY A 206 10.73 6.43 2.16
C GLY A 206 9.27 6.05 1.92
N SER A 207 8.71 6.46 0.80
CA SER A 207 7.28 6.27 0.47
C SER A 207 6.91 4.80 0.25
N PHE A 208 7.76 4.06 -0.46
CA PHE A 208 7.53 2.61 -0.65
C PHE A 208 7.71 1.85 0.65
N ALA A 209 8.72 2.20 1.44
CA ALA A 209 8.92 1.57 2.75
C ALA A 209 7.76 1.86 3.70
N GLU A 210 7.28 3.11 3.77
CA GLU A 210 6.09 3.45 4.57
C GLU A 210 4.85 2.66 4.10
N ASN A 211 4.60 2.60 2.79
CA ASN A 211 3.47 1.85 2.25
C ASN A 211 3.60 0.35 2.55
N TYR A 212 4.78 -0.22 2.37
CA TYR A 212 5.05 -1.63 2.68
C TYR A 212 4.87 -1.94 4.17
N VAL A 213 5.41 -1.11 5.05
CA VAL A 213 5.28 -1.29 6.50
C VAL A 213 3.81 -1.27 6.91
N LEU A 214 3.03 -0.30 6.39
CA LEU A 214 1.60 -0.27 6.64
C LEU A 214 0.89 -1.51 6.11
N GLN A 215 1.14 -1.90 4.85
CA GLN A 215 0.58 -3.11 4.24
C GLN A 215 0.88 -4.37 5.07
N ALA A 216 2.09 -4.49 5.61
CA ALA A 216 2.49 -5.61 6.44
C ALA A 216 1.87 -5.59 7.86
N LEU A 217 1.58 -4.40 8.39
CA LEU A 217 1.00 -4.23 9.73
C LEU A 217 -0.51 -4.40 9.75
N LEU A 218 -1.23 -3.93 8.72
CA LEU A 218 -2.70 -3.92 8.69
C LEU A 218 -3.35 -5.25 9.09
N PRO A 219 -2.89 -6.43 8.58
CA PRO A 219 -3.48 -7.71 8.94
C PRO A 219 -3.27 -8.11 10.42
N GLN A 220 -2.40 -7.40 11.13
CA GLN A 220 -2.00 -7.71 12.52
C GLN A 220 -2.57 -6.71 13.54
N LEU A 221 -3.26 -5.67 13.07
CA LEU A 221 -3.76 -4.60 13.90
C LEU A 221 -5.26 -4.75 14.18
N ASP A 222 -5.63 -4.79 15.44
CA ASP A 222 -7.04 -4.75 15.89
C ASP A 222 -7.64 -3.34 15.84
N ALA A 223 -6.81 -2.31 15.64
CA ALA A 223 -7.22 -0.91 15.64
C ALA A 223 -6.60 -0.15 14.48
N ALA A 224 -7.28 0.91 14.02
CA ALA A 224 -6.78 1.78 12.97
C ALA A 224 -5.40 2.35 13.31
N PRO A 225 -4.42 2.24 12.41
CA PRO A 225 -3.07 2.76 12.62
C PRO A 225 -3.07 4.29 12.67
N ARG A 226 -2.06 4.83 13.35
CA ARG A 226 -1.80 6.27 13.44
C ARG A 226 -0.34 6.54 13.17
N TYR A 227 -0.05 7.72 12.65
CA TYR A 227 1.32 8.17 12.56
C TYR A 227 1.58 9.32 13.53
N TRP A 228 2.83 9.51 13.84
CA TRP A 228 3.31 10.57 14.71
C TRP A 228 4.49 11.28 14.06
N THR A 229 4.66 12.58 14.33
CA THR A 229 5.79 13.37 13.83
C THR A 229 6.51 14.03 14.99
N ASN A 230 7.84 13.96 14.97
CA ASN A 230 8.65 14.89 15.77
C ASN A 230 8.59 16.26 15.08
N GLU A 231 8.14 17.28 15.79
CA GLU A 231 8.37 18.65 15.38
C GLU A 231 9.78 19.09 15.74
#